data_7326d7cd59f33a6e36dce5b57d98367b
#
_entry.id   7326d7cd59f33a6e36dce5b57d98367b
#
_cell.length_a   1.000
_cell.length_b   1.000
_cell.length_c   1.000
_cell.angle_alpha   90.00
_cell.angle_beta   90.00
_cell.angle_gamma   90.00
#
_symmetry.space_group_name_H-M   'P 1'
#
loop_
_entity.id
_entity.type
_entity.pdbx_description
1 polymer ?
#
loop_
_entity_poly.entity_id
_entity_poly.type
_entity_poly.pdbx_seq_one_letter_code
_entity_poly.pdbx_strand_id
1 'polypeptide(L)'
;MFSLTQYVVGLDVGTQGIKAAVVETPARGKPLVRALFTMPAAGLQKGVVVDEGEACGALRGALDELRKVAKGAAKNIYLNIGGKQTSCQVSKAMVPLPRGDSRISEEDMDRVIKAAETMVRVGHNRMVIHTVTREYAVDGIGDILDPVGLNGARLEANCLVIDAFSPNVQRVMACVEKAGGVVAGPIYGPLAAARAVLSRNQKDLGVVLIDIGFGTTGISIYEEQKLLHTAILPVGAGNVTNDIALGLKIPVAEAENLKLSFGYALAKEIPSKEGVEVKAAADGTKANVSRRFLAEIIEVRLAEIFELVNEELKRVQRAGQLPAGAVLAGGGAKLPGIVELAKRELKLPAQIGLVSSDAFETADQEIGARIEDPEYVVALGLALCGQDDGKKGGLSAPGFLRYFLP
;
A
#
# COMPACT_ATOMS: atom_id res chain seq x y z
N MET A 1 27.03 -19.43 -20.01
CA MET A 1 25.73 -19.62 -19.37
C MET A 1 24.97 -18.30 -19.47
N PHE A 2 23.98 -18.20 -20.36
CA PHE A 2 23.15 -16.99 -20.46
C PHE A 2 22.30 -16.92 -19.18
N SER A 3 22.59 -15.95 -18.34
CA SER A 3 21.72 -15.63 -17.22
C SER A 3 20.37 -15.20 -17.79
N LEU A 4 19.33 -16.02 -17.58
CA LEU A 4 17.97 -15.61 -17.93
C LEU A 4 17.63 -14.38 -17.09
N THR A 5 17.38 -13.28 -17.77
CA THR A 5 16.93 -12.05 -17.14
C THR A 5 15.64 -12.33 -16.38
N GLN A 6 15.64 -12.11 -15.08
CA GLN A 6 14.45 -12.28 -14.26
C GLN A 6 13.71 -10.94 -14.15
N TYR A 7 12.41 -10.98 -14.36
CA TYR A 7 11.52 -9.84 -14.14
C TYR A 7 10.67 -10.09 -12.90
N VAL A 8 10.49 -9.03 -12.12
CA VAL A 8 9.52 -8.96 -11.03
C VAL A 8 8.52 -7.88 -11.38
N VAL A 9 7.25 -8.17 -11.27
CA VAL A 9 6.18 -7.21 -11.54
C VAL A 9 5.40 -6.94 -10.28
N GLY A 10 5.36 -5.67 -9.87
CA GLY A 10 4.40 -5.19 -8.88
C GLY A 10 3.13 -4.74 -9.60
N LEU A 11 2.00 -5.42 -9.33
CA LEU A 11 0.71 -5.13 -9.92
C LEU A 11 -0.27 -4.62 -8.86
N ASP A 12 -0.50 -3.31 -8.88
CA ASP A 12 -1.49 -2.66 -8.02
C ASP A 12 -2.84 -2.57 -8.74
N VAL A 13 -3.79 -3.38 -8.30
CA VAL A 13 -5.14 -3.46 -8.86
C VAL A 13 -6.06 -2.52 -8.08
N GLY A 14 -6.03 -1.24 -8.47
CA GLY A 14 -6.79 -0.17 -7.82
C GLY A 14 -8.20 0.02 -8.41
N THR A 15 -9.03 0.78 -7.73
CA THR A 15 -10.44 1.05 -8.12
C THR A 15 -10.55 1.89 -9.39
N GLN A 16 -9.66 2.86 -9.62
CA GLN A 16 -9.66 3.76 -10.77
C GLN A 16 -8.71 3.30 -11.86
N GLY A 17 -7.59 2.68 -11.49
CA GLY A 17 -6.55 2.26 -12.42
C GLY A 17 -5.78 1.06 -11.91
N ILE A 18 -5.31 0.25 -12.85
CA ILE A 18 -4.37 -0.84 -12.63
C ILE A 18 -2.99 -0.29 -12.92
N LYS A 19 -2.11 -0.29 -11.92
CA LYS A 19 -0.74 0.20 -12.04
C LYS A 19 0.25 -0.93 -12.01
N ALA A 20 1.23 -0.86 -12.87
CA ALA A 20 2.27 -1.88 -12.95
C ALA A 20 3.67 -1.26 -12.91
N ALA A 21 4.53 -1.90 -12.14
CA ALA A 21 5.97 -1.67 -12.14
C ALA A 21 6.68 -2.93 -12.66
N VAL A 22 7.34 -2.84 -13.79
CA VAL A 22 8.14 -3.93 -14.37
C VAL A 22 9.60 -3.70 -14.00
N VAL A 23 10.15 -4.57 -13.19
CA VAL A 23 11.52 -4.45 -12.69
C VAL A 23 12.34 -5.64 -13.12
N GLU A 24 13.45 -5.35 -13.77
CA GLU A 24 14.47 -6.33 -14.10
C GLU A 24 15.42 -6.51 -12.93
N THR A 25 15.64 -7.75 -12.53
CA THR A 25 16.56 -8.10 -11.47
C THR A 25 17.88 -8.56 -12.07
N PRO A 26 18.93 -7.73 -12.05
CA PRO A 26 20.24 -8.14 -12.54
C PRO A 26 20.90 -9.11 -11.56
N ALA A 27 21.81 -9.95 -12.07
CA ALA A 27 22.62 -10.84 -11.23
C ALA A 27 23.53 -10.08 -10.25
N ARG A 28 23.90 -8.85 -10.58
CA ARG A 28 24.68 -7.90 -9.77
C ARG A 28 24.20 -6.48 -10.06
N GLY A 29 24.18 -5.63 -9.03
CA GLY A 29 23.75 -4.23 -9.16
C GLY A 29 22.36 -3.98 -8.59
N LYS A 30 21.85 -2.76 -8.82
CA LYS A 30 20.52 -2.34 -8.40
C LYS A 30 19.47 -2.89 -9.38
N PRO A 31 18.24 -3.10 -8.91
CA PRO A 31 17.13 -3.43 -9.79
C PRO A 31 16.83 -2.29 -10.76
N LEU A 32 16.50 -2.65 -12.01
CA LEU A 32 16.26 -1.70 -13.08
C LEU A 32 14.77 -1.63 -13.41
N VAL A 33 14.15 -0.48 -13.22
CA VAL A 33 12.76 -0.25 -13.65
C VAL A 33 12.72 -0.12 -15.16
N ARG A 34 12.08 -1.08 -15.83
CA ARG A 34 11.90 -1.13 -17.28
C ARG A 34 10.66 -0.41 -17.76
N ALA A 35 9.61 -0.43 -16.97
CA ALA A 35 8.37 0.28 -17.29
C ALA A 35 7.55 0.56 -16.04
N LEU A 36 6.87 1.71 -16.07
CA LEU A 36 5.79 2.10 -15.18
C LEU A 36 4.60 2.54 -16.03
N PHE A 37 3.44 1.97 -15.81
CA PHE A 37 2.24 2.37 -16.54
C PHE A 37 0.98 2.21 -15.71
N THR A 38 -0.06 2.95 -16.10
CA THR A 38 -1.40 2.87 -15.53
C THR A 38 -2.38 2.53 -16.66
N MET A 39 -3.25 1.56 -16.41
CA MET A 39 -4.35 1.20 -17.29
C MET A 39 -5.68 1.48 -16.58
N PRO A 40 -6.74 1.88 -17.29
CA PRO A 40 -8.05 2.03 -16.67
C PRO A 40 -8.51 0.72 -16.01
N ALA A 41 -9.06 0.81 -14.80
CA ALA A 41 -9.70 -0.30 -14.13
C ALA A 41 -11.20 -0.31 -14.42
N ALA A 42 -11.78 -1.51 -14.47
CA ALA A 42 -13.22 -1.74 -14.55
C ALA A 42 -13.61 -2.92 -13.67
N GLY A 43 -14.86 -3.00 -13.23
CA GLY A 43 -15.36 -4.09 -12.40
C GLY A 43 -14.79 -4.15 -10.98
N LEU A 44 -14.13 -3.06 -10.50
CA LEU A 44 -13.47 -2.96 -9.20
C LEU A 44 -14.07 -1.83 -8.37
N GLN A 45 -14.35 -2.10 -7.10
CA GLN A 45 -14.83 -1.11 -6.15
C GLN A 45 -14.17 -1.30 -4.77
N LYS A 46 -13.51 -0.26 -4.26
CA LYS A 46 -12.86 -0.25 -2.93
C LYS A 46 -11.97 -1.49 -2.69
N GLY A 47 -11.16 -1.84 -3.70
CA GLY A 47 -10.24 -2.98 -3.65
C GLY A 47 -10.89 -4.36 -3.76
N VAL A 48 -12.16 -4.44 -4.23
CA VAL A 48 -12.92 -5.68 -4.38
C VAL A 48 -13.41 -5.83 -5.82
N VAL A 49 -13.34 -7.02 -6.38
CA VAL A 49 -13.94 -7.37 -7.68
C VAL A 49 -15.46 -7.46 -7.51
N VAL A 50 -16.20 -6.53 -8.13
CA VAL A 50 -17.67 -6.47 -8.12
C VAL A 50 -18.25 -7.01 -9.41
N ASP A 51 -17.55 -6.86 -10.54
CA ASP A 51 -17.84 -7.48 -11.83
C ASP A 51 -16.61 -8.22 -12.34
N GLU A 52 -16.69 -9.56 -12.38
CA GLU A 52 -15.56 -10.40 -12.77
C GLU A 52 -15.23 -10.26 -14.25
N GLY A 53 -16.23 -10.11 -15.12
CA GLY A 53 -16.04 -9.98 -16.56
C GLY A 53 -15.27 -8.73 -16.92
N GLU A 54 -15.70 -7.58 -16.38
CA GLU A 54 -15.04 -6.30 -16.57
C GLU A 54 -13.63 -6.29 -15.95
N ALA A 55 -13.47 -6.82 -14.72
CA ALA A 55 -12.18 -6.86 -14.04
C ALA A 55 -11.17 -7.74 -14.80
N CYS A 56 -11.56 -8.93 -15.23
CA CYS A 56 -10.70 -9.80 -16.03
C CYS A 56 -10.35 -9.17 -17.39
N GLY A 57 -11.28 -8.42 -18.02
CA GLY A 57 -11.04 -7.68 -19.26
C GLY A 57 -9.97 -6.58 -19.06
N ALA A 58 -10.12 -5.75 -18.03
CA ALA A 58 -9.16 -4.71 -17.69
C ALA A 58 -7.77 -5.28 -17.36
N LEU A 59 -7.72 -6.36 -16.58
CA LEU A 59 -6.47 -7.05 -16.24
C LEU A 59 -5.80 -7.66 -17.47
N ARG A 60 -6.58 -8.21 -18.43
CA ARG A 60 -6.02 -8.72 -19.69
C ARG A 60 -5.31 -7.61 -20.46
N GLY A 61 -5.91 -6.43 -20.58
CA GLY A 61 -5.26 -5.27 -21.18
C GLY A 61 -3.95 -4.90 -20.50
N ALA A 62 -3.92 -4.87 -19.17
CA ALA A 62 -2.70 -4.59 -18.41
C ALA A 62 -1.62 -5.67 -18.63
N LEU A 63 -1.98 -6.95 -18.64
CA LEU A 63 -1.04 -8.05 -18.91
C LEU A 63 -0.52 -8.07 -20.34
N ASP A 64 -1.30 -7.61 -21.30
CA ASP A 64 -0.85 -7.47 -22.68
C ASP A 64 0.20 -6.35 -22.80
N GLU A 65 0.05 -5.25 -22.06
CA GLU A 65 1.10 -4.22 -21.98
C GLU A 65 2.37 -4.78 -21.30
N LEU A 66 2.25 -5.55 -20.21
CA LEU A 66 3.40 -6.23 -19.59
C LEU A 66 4.18 -7.09 -20.58
N ARG A 67 3.48 -7.86 -21.42
CA ARG A 67 4.09 -8.74 -22.44
C ARG A 67 4.82 -7.96 -23.52
N LYS A 68 4.38 -6.74 -23.86
CA LYS A 68 5.09 -5.85 -24.79
C LYS A 68 6.44 -5.38 -24.22
N VAL A 69 6.48 -5.10 -22.91
CA VAL A 69 7.74 -4.71 -22.23
C VAL A 69 8.72 -5.88 -22.19
N ALA A 70 8.24 -7.06 -21.73
CA ALA A 70 9.06 -8.27 -21.71
C ALA A 70 8.18 -9.53 -21.72
N LYS A 71 8.51 -10.50 -22.57
CA LYS A 71 7.76 -11.78 -22.71
C LYS A 71 7.65 -12.55 -21.39
N GLY A 72 8.60 -12.38 -20.47
CA GLY A 72 8.63 -13.05 -19.15
C GLY A 72 7.95 -12.25 -18.02
N ALA A 73 7.62 -10.98 -18.22
CA ALA A 73 7.10 -10.11 -17.15
C ALA A 73 5.83 -10.65 -16.48
N ALA A 74 4.90 -11.19 -17.26
CA ALA A 74 3.64 -11.74 -16.72
C ALA A 74 3.78 -13.06 -15.94
N LYS A 75 5.00 -13.58 -15.75
CA LYS A 75 5.24 -14.87 -15.06
C LYS A 75 5.64 -14.75 -13.58
N ASN A 76 5.83 -13.54 -13.08
CA ASN A 76 6.26 -13.31 -11.70
C ASN A 76 5.64 -12.01 -11.18
N ILE A 77 4.34 -12.09 -10.83
CA ILE A 77 3.51 -10.96 -10.44
C ILE A 77 3.27 -10.98 -8.94
N TYR A 78 3.70 -9.93 -8.25
CA TYR A 78 3.31 -9.63 -6.88
C TYR A 78 2.10 -8.70 -6.90
N LEU A 79 1.00 -9.18 -6.30
CA LEU A 79 -0.32 -8.59 -6.44
C LEU A 79 -0.73 -7.84 -5.17
N ASN A 80 -1.15 -6.58 -5.31
CA ASN A 80 -1.71 -5.83 -4.20
C ASN A 80 -3.00 -6.48 -3.68
N ILE A 81 -3.03 -6.77 -2.40
CA ILE A 81 -4.24 -7.10 -1.66
C ILE A 81 -4.56 -5.94 -0.74
N GLY A 82 -5.65 -5.25 -1.05
CA GLY A 82 -6.12 -4.11 -0.29
C GLY A 82 -7.63 -3.98 -0.44
N GLY A 83 -8.34 -3.73 0.65
CA GLY A 83 -9.77 -3.51 0.62
C GLY A 83 -10.35 -3.46 2.03
N LYS A 84 -11.58 -2.97 2.14
CA LYS A 84 -12.28 -2.79 3.43
C LYS A 84 -12.48 -4.07 4.25
N GLN A 85 -12.23 -5.23 3.66
CA GLN A 85 -12.41 -6.53 4.30
C GLN A 85 -11.08 -7.16 4.75
N THR A 86 -10.03 -6.36 4.87
CA THR A 86 -8.81 -6.73 5.58
C THR A 86 -8.93 -6.39 7.06
N SER A 87 -8.30 -7.15 7.93
CA SER A 87 -8.18 -6.84 9.35
C SER A 87 -6.76 -7.13 9.84
N CYS A 88 -6.40 -6.47 10.94
CA CYS A 88 -5.12 -6.61 11.58
C CYS A 88 -5.35 -6.90 13.06
N GLN A 89 -4.76 -7.97 13.58
CA GLN A 89 -4.91 -8.41 14.96
C GLN A 89 -3.56 -8.68 15.60
N VAL A 90 -3.41 -8.29 16.86
CA VAL A 90 -2.21 -8.62 17.65
C VAL A 90 -2.32 -10.06 18.14
N SER A 91 -1.26 -10.83 17.97
CA SER A 91 -1.15 -12.19 18.50
C SER A 91 0.18 -12.37 19.23
N LYS A 92 0.12 -13.09 20.34
CA LYS A 92 1.30 -13.48 21.10
C LYS A 92 1.32 -14.99 21.22
N ALA A 93 2.46 -15.59 20.95
CA ALA A 93 2.67 -17.01 21.15
C ALA A 93 4.01 -17.29 21.80
N MET A 94 4.13 -18.48 22.36
CA MET A 94 5.31 -18.96 23.03
C MET A 94 5.56 -20.41 22.64
N VAL A 95 6.82 -20.74 22.41
CA VAL A 95 7.27 -22.13 22.19
C VAL A 95 8.42 -22.46 23.15
N PRO A 96 8.44 -23.67 23.72
CA PRO A 96 9.61 -24.15 24.47
C PRO A 96 10.74 -24.46 23.52
N LEU A 97 11.96 -24.16 23.91
CA LEU A 97 13.16 -24.61 23.21
C LEU A 97 13.58 -26.03 23.75
N PRO A 98 14.04 -26.91 22.89
CA PRO A 98 14.26 -28.34 23.27
C PRO A 98 15.22 -28.55 24.43
N ARG A 99 16.16 -27.62 24.62
CA ARG A 99 17.13 -27.62 25.73
C ARG A 99 17.38 -26.17 26.16
N GLY A 100 17.50 -25.92 27.45
CA GLY A 100 17.64 -24.56 28.01
C GLY A 100 18.94 -23.83 27.65
N ASP A 101 19.94 -24.53 27.11
CA ASP A 101 21.20 -24.00 26.59
C ASP A 101 21.29 -24.02 25.06
N SER A 102 20.19 -24.37 24.37
CA SER A 102 20.13 -24.39 22.91
C SER A 102 20.12 -23.00 22.35
N ARG A 103 20.91 -22.79 21.31
CA ARG A 103 20.85 -21.56 20.50
C ARG A 103 19.58 -21.53 19.67
N ILE A 104 18.89 -20.43 19.69
CA ILE A 104 17.71 -20.18 18.89
C ILE A 104 18.09 -20.23 17.42
N SER A 105 17.37 -21.01 16.65
CA SER A 105 17.52 -21.17 15.21
C SER A 105 16.39 -20.46 14.45
N GLU A 106 16.54 -20.32 13.13
CA GLU A 106 15.47 -19.84 12.27
C GLU A 106 14.22 -20.74 12.31
N GLU A 107 14.40 -22.05 12.50
CA GLU A 107 13.28 -22.99 12.65
C GLU A 107 12.46 -22.73 13.91
N ASP A 108 13.12 -22.30 14.99
CA ASP A 108 12.44 -21.94 16.24
C ASP A 108 11.62 -20.65 16.05
N MET A 109 12.15 -19.69 15.28
CA MET A 109 11.40 -18.48 14.90
C MET A 109 10.17 -18.85 14.06
N ASP A 110 10.31 -19.73 13.08
CA ASP A 110 9.18 -20.20 12.27
C ASP A 110 8.11 -20.88 13.12
N ARG A 111 8.52 -21.70 14.09
CA ARG A 111 7.59 -22.38 15.00
C ARG A 111 6.79 -21.38 15.84
N VAL A 112 7.43 -20.36 16.41
CA VAL A 112 6.74 -19.39 17.27
C VAL A 112 5.83 -18.48 16.46
N ILE A 113 6.24 -18.06 15.24
CA ILE A 113 5.40 -17.28 14.32
C ILE A 113 4.16 -18.08 13.91
N LYS A 114 4.34 -19.36 13.52
CA LYS A 114 3.23 -20.22 13.15
C LYS A 114 2.28 -20.50 14.33
N ALA A 115 2.83 -20.61 15.53
CA ALA A 115 2.01 -20.67 16.74
C ALA A 115 1.20 -19.39 16.94
N ALA A 116 1.79 -18.21 16.73
CA ALA A 116 1.09 -16.94 16.80
C ALA A 116 -0.04 -16.83 15.75
N GLU A 117 0.17 -17.30 14.53
CA GLU A 117 -0.88 -17.37 13.49
C GLU A 117 -2.05 -18.26 13.94
N THR A 118 -1.75 -19.40 14.53
CA THR A 118 -2.78 -20.37 14.98
C THR A 118 -3.61 -19.84 16.15
N MET A 119 -3.04 -18.96 16.98
CA MET A 119 -3.74 -18.34 18.12
C MET A 119 -4.82 -17.35 17.67
N VAL A 120 -4.67 -16.75 16.49
CA VAL A 120 -5.69 -15.85 15.95
C VAL A 120 -6.85 -16.67 15.42
N ARG A 121 -8.05 -16.43 15.97
CA ARG A 121 -9.26 -17.01 15.42
C ARG A 121 -9.63 -16.29 14.13
N VAL A 122 -9.06 -16.71 13.03
CA VAL A 122 -9.46 -16.24 11.71
C VAL A 122 -10.86 -16.78 11.42
N GLY A 123 -11.83 -15.87 11.19
CA GLY A 123 -13.23 -16.26 10.94
C GLY A 123 -13.37 -17.14 9.69
N HIS A 124 -14.54 -17.76 9.52
CA HIS A 124 -14.85 -18.51 8.32
C HIS A 124 -14.70 -17.63 7.06
N ASN A 125 -14.17 -18.19 5.99
CA ASN A 125 -13.89 -17.49 4.72
C ASN A 125 -12.85 -16.33 4.84
N ARG A 126 -11.97 -16.38 5.81
CA ARG A 126 -10.84 -15.47 5.90
C ARG A 126 -9.52 -16.24 5.77
N MET A 127 -8.49 -15.59 5.26
CA MET A 127 -7.15 -16.16 5.14
C MET A 127 -6.11 -15.17 5.65
N VAL A 128 -5.10 -15.67 6.32
CA VAL A 128 -3.93 -14.88 6.70
C VAL A 128 -3.17 -14.51 5.43
N ILE A 129 -2.89 -13.22 5.25
CA ILE A 129 -2.07 -12.69 4.16
C ILE A 129 -0.64 -12.50 4.63
N HIS A 130 -0.46 -11.90 5.83
CA HIS A 130 0.86 -11.68 6.42
C HIS A 130 0.82 -11.84 7.93
N THR A 131 1.95 -12.30 8.48
CA THR A 131 2.25 -12.23 9.90
C THR A 131 3.55 -11.44 10.07
N VAL A 132 3.43 -10.26 10.66
CA VAL A 132 4.55 -9.34 10.88
C VAL A 132 4.97 -9.42 12.34
N THR A 133 6.19 -9.87 12.59
CA THR A 133 6.72 -9.91 13.95
C THR A 133 7.12 -8.50 14.39
N ARG A 134 6.65 -8.08 15.53
CA ARG A 134 6.97 -6.79 16.15
C ARG A 134 8.21 -6.90 17.03
N GLU A 135 8.28 -7.98 17.79
CA GLU A 135 9.37 -8.25 18.72
C GLU A 135 9.35 -9.71 19.15
N TYR A 136 10.49 -10.17 19.60
CA TYR A 136 10.64 -11.43 20.31
C TYR A 136 10.97 -11.21 21.78
N ALA A 137 10.70 -12.23 22.61
CA ALA A 137 11.21 -12.31 23.97
C ALA A 137 11.84 -13.68 24.21
N VAL A 138 12.98 -13.69 24.90
CA VAL A 138 13.70 -14.92 25.28
C VAL A 138 13.69 -14.97 26.81
N ASP A 139 13.11 -16.02 27.37
CA ASP A 139 12.97 -16.23 28.83
C ASP A 139 12.33 -15.04 29.57
N GLY A 140 11.40 -14.32 28.87
CA GLY A 140 10.70 -13.15 29.38
C GLY A 140 11.44 -11.81 29.20
N ILE A 141 12.64 -11.80 28.62
CA ILE A 141 13.34 -10.58 28.22
C ILE A 141 12.87 -10.21 26.81
N GLY A 142 12.09 -9.17 26.69
CA GLY A 142 11.49 -8.67 25.44
C GLY A 142 12.40 -7.70 24.69
N ASP A 143 11.77 -7.03 23.69
CA ASP A 143 12.40 -6.01 22.86
C ASP A 143 13.57 -6.50 21.99
N ILE A 144 13.49 -7.78 21.58
CA ILE A 144 14.47 -8.44 20.73
C ILE A 144 13.94 -8.46 19.31
N LEU A 145 14.70 -7.89 18.37
CA LEU A 145 14.32 -7.88 16.94
C LEU A 145 14.78 -9.15 16.22
N ASP A 146 15.97 -9.65 16.55
CA ASP A 146 16.51 -10.89 16.01
C ASP A 146 17.07 -11.76 17.16
N PRO A 147 16.37 -12.86 17.51
CA PRO A 147 16.79 -13.76 18.58
C PRO A 147 17.76 -14.86 18.11
N VAL A 148 18.08 -14.98 16.80
CA VAL A 148 18.92 -16.07 16.28
C VAL A 148 20.30 -16.06 16.94
N GLY A 149 20.69 -17.23 17.44
CA GLY A 149 21.98 -17.42 18.12
C GLY A 149 21.97 -17.08 19.61
N LEU A 150 20.92 -16.49 20.17
CA LEU A 150 20.75 -16.33 21.62
C LEU A 150 20.45 -17.69 22.27
N ASN A 151 20.84 -17.86 23.53
CA ASN A 151 20.51 -19.02 24.33
C ASN A 151 19.25 -18.74 25.16
N GLY A 152 18.39 -19.72 25.30
CA GLY A 152 17.19 -19.62 26.14
C GLY A 152 16.43 -20.94 26.23
N ALA A 153 15.50 -21.01 27.16
CA ALA A 153 14.57 -22.12 27.34
C ALA A 153 13.21 -21.89 26.67
N ARG A 154 12.86 -20.62 26.40
CA ARG A 154 11.55 -20.22 25.91
C ARG A 154 11.69 -19.06 24.95
N LEU A 155 11.08 -19.20 23.77
CA LEU A 155 10.97 -18.15 22.76
C LEU A 155 9.52 -17.68 22.67
N GLU A 156 9.30 -16.36 22.75
CA GLU A 156 8.01 -15.72 22.58
C GLU A 156 8.07 -14.80 21.36
N ALA A 157 6.95 -14.65 20.64
CA ALA A 157 6.78 -13.68 19.57
C ALA A 157 5.51 -12.87 19.76
N ASN A 158 5.62 -11.56 19.56
CA ASN A 158 4.51 -10.62 19.48
C ASN A 158 4.34 -10.22 18.02
N CYS A 159 3.25 -10.63 17.40
CA CYS A 159 3.01 -10.50 15.97
C CYS A 159 1.76 -9.68 15.67
N LEU A 160 1.76 -9.01 14.52
CA LEU A 160 0.56 -8.53 13.84
C LEU A 160 0.18 -9.53 12.76
N VAL A 161 -1.00 -10.12 12.87
CA VAL A 161 -1.57 -11.02 11.88
C VAL A 161 -2.55 -10.24 11.03
N ILE A 162 -2.28 -10.15 9.74
CA ILE A 162 -3.10 -9.46 8.75
C ILE A 162 -3.86 -10.52 7.97
N ASP A 163 -5.18 -10.46 8.02
CA ASP A 163 -6.05 -11.37 7.31
C ASP A 163 -7.02 -10.64 6.38
N ALA A 164 -7.50 -11.33 5.36
CA ALA A 164 -8.47 -10.80 4.40
C ALA A 164 -9.58 -11.81 4.11
N PHE A 165 -10.70 -11.33 3.57
CA PHE A 165 -11.78 -12.18 3.12
C PHE A 165 -11.35 -13.01 1.92
N SER A 166 -11.20 -14.31 2.12
CA SER A 166 -10.63 -15.26 1.17
C SER A 166 -11.25 -15.22 -0.24
N PRO A 167 -12.60 -15.13 -0.39
CA PRO A 167 -13.20 -15.06 -1.73
C PRO A 167 -12.77 -13.83 -2.54
N ASN A 168 -12.50 -12.70 -1.91
CA ASN A 168 -12.04 -11.50 -2.63
C ASN A 168 -10.60 -11.66 -3.12
N VAL A 169 -9.72 -12.19 -2.26
CA VAL A 169 -8.33 -12.48 -2.62
C VAL A 169 -8.29 -13.47 -3.77
N GLN A 170 -9.03 -14.56 -3.67
CA GLN A 170 -9.10 -15.60 -4.71
C GLN A 170 -9.65 -15.07 -6.02
N ARG A 171 -10.68 -14.20 -6.01
CA ARG A 171 -11.23 -13.61 -7.24
C ARG A 171 -10.23 -12.76 -7.99
N VAL A 172 -9.52 -11.86 -7.30
CA VAL A 172 -8.55 -11.00 -7.98
C VAL A 172 -7.37 -11.81 -8.53
N MET A 173 -6.89 -12.81 -7.77
CA MET A 173 -5.86 -13.73 -8.24
C MET A 173 -6.33 -14.52 -9.47
N ALA A 174 -7.53 -15.10 -9.40
CA ALA A 174 -8.12 -15.85 -10.53
C ALA A 174 -8.31 -14.97 -11.78
N CYS A 175 -8.67 -13.69 -11.64
CA CYS A 175 -8.74 -12.77 -12.78
C CYS A 175 -7.37 -12.54 -13.42
N VAL A 176 -6.31 -12.39 -12.64
CA VAL A 176 -4.92 -12.29 -13.16
C VAL A 176 -4.53 -13.57 -13.89
N GLU A 177 -4.81 -14.74 -13.32
CA GLU A 177 -4.51 -16.06 -13.91
C GLU A 177 -5.31 -16.31 -15.19
N LYS A 178 -6.62 -16.01 -15.21
CA LYS A 178 -7.48 -16.08 -16.41
C LYS A 178 -7.00 -15.15 -17.53
N ALA A 179 -6.36 -14.05 -17.19
CA ALA A 179 -5.72 -13.14 -18.14
C ALA A 179 -4.34 -13.65 -18.61
N GLY A 180 -3.87 -14.81 -18.10
CA GLY A 180 -2.62 -15.46 -18.45
C GLY A 180 -1.39 -14.92 -17.70
N GLY A 181 -1.58 -14.31 -16.54
CA GLY A 181 -0.52 -13.97 -15.59
C GLY A 181 -0.25 -15.10 -14.61
N VAL A 182 0.92 -15.05 -13.94
CA VAL A 182 1.27 -15.97 -12.85
C VAL A 182 1.49 -15.11 -11.59
N VAL A 183 0.63 -15.28 -10.59
CA VAL A 183 0.75 -14.60 -9.31
C VAL A 183 1.78 -15.33 -8.46
N ALA A 184 2.91 -14.66 -8.20
CA ALA A 184 3.97 -15.16 -7.31
C ALA A 184 3.58 -15.05 -5.84
N GLY A 185 2.88 -13.96 -5.48
CA GLY A 185 2.39 -13.77 -4.12
C GLY A 185 1.43 -12.58 -3.99
N PRO A 186 0.42 -12.71 -3.11
CA PRO A 186 -0.41 -11.60 -2.68
C PRO A 186 0.32 -10.80 -1.60
N ILE A 187 0.35 -9.47 -1.72
CA ILE A 187 0.97 -8.57 -0.73
C ILE A 187 -0.05 -7.54 -0.26
N TYR A 188 -0.08 -7.29 1.03
CA TYR A 188 -0.89 -6.24 1.62
C TYR A 188 -0.35 -4.86 1.23
N GLY A 189 -1.17 -4.06 0.53
CA GLY A 189 -0.75 -2.80 -0.08
C GLY A 189 -0.06 -1.80 0.85
N PRO A 190 -0.57 -1.54 2.06
CA PRO A 190 0.07 -0.62 2.99
C PRO A 190 1.49 -1.03 3.40
N LEU A 191 1.80 -2.33 3.45
CA LEU A 191 3.16 -2.81 3.71
C LEU A 191 4.08 -2.62 2.50
N ALA A 192 3.57 -2.89 1.30
CA ALA A 192 4.30 -2.62 0.07
C ALA A 192 4.65 -1.13 -0.07
N ALA A 193 3.66 -0.26 0.17
CA ALA A 193 3.88 1.20 0.17
C ALA A 193 4.94 1.62 1.20
N ALA A 194 4.86 1.10 2.44
CA ALA A 194 5.84 1.39 3.48
C ALA A 194 7.26 0.90 3.13
N ARG A 195 7.37 -0.23 2.41
CA ARG A 195 8.66 -0.74 1.91
C ARG A 195 9.29 0.18 0.87
N ALA A 196 8.46 0.87 0.07
CA ALA A 196 8.93 1.74 -1.00
C ALA A 196 9.41 3.12 -0.51
N VAL A 197 8.72 3.73 0.47
CA VAL A 197 8.92 5.16 0.77
C VAL A 197 9.41 5.45 2.18
N LEU A 198 9.29 4.52 3.13
CA LEU A 198 9.73 4.78 4.50
C LEU A 198 11.19 4.36 4.69
N SER A 199 12.01 5.32 5.10
CA SER A 199 13.38 5.06 5.51
C SER A 199 13.45 4.38 6.88
N ARG A 200 14.59 3.72 7.15
CA ARG A 200 14.85 3.09 8.45
C ARG A 200 14.78 4.11 9.59
N ASN A 201 15.33 5.30 9.41
CA ASN A 201 15.29 6.36 10.44
C ASN A 201 13.86 6.84 10.72
N GLN A 202 13.00 6.96 9.70
CA GLN A 202 11.61 7.34 9.92
C GLN A 202 10.86 6.26 10.70
N LYS A 203 11.07 4.98 10.39
CA LYS A 203 10.47 3.86 11.13
C LYS A 203 10.97 3.78 12.57
N ASP A 204 12.20 4.18 12.82
CA ASP A 204 12.79 4.21 14.15
C ASP A 204 12.20 5.34 15.00
N LEU A 205 12.16 6.55 14.46
CA LEU A 205 11.67 7.74 15.15
C LEU A 205 10.15 7.76 15.36
N GLY A 206 9.40 6.99 14.59
CA GLY A 206 7.94 7.00 14.60
C GLY A 206 7.34 7.79 13.44
N VAL A 207 6.62 7.08 12.56
CA VAL A 207 6.03 7.60 11.33
C VAL A 207 4.70 6.94 11.03
N VAL A 208 3.77 7.69 10.44
CA VAL A 208 2.57 7.14 9.80
C VAL A 208 2.68 7.31 8.29
N LEU A 209 2.54 6.20 7.55
CA LEU A 209 2.29 6.24 6.11
C LEU A 209 0.78 6.29 5.86
N ILE A 210 0.36 7.17 4.95
CA ILE A 210 -1.04 7.36 4.54
C ILE A 210 -1.09 7.29 3.03
N ASP A 211 -1.52 6.17 2.49
CA ASP A 211 -1.68 5.93 1.05
C ASP A 211 -3.11 6.24 0.62
N ILE A 212 -3.34 7.43 0.07
CA ILE A 212 -4.67 7.90 -0.34
C ILE A 212 -4.93 7.46 -1.78
N GLY A 213 -5.56 6.29 -1.92
CA GLY A 213 -6.05 5.80 -3.21
C GLY A 213 -7.36 6.45 -3.64
N PHE A 214 -7.93 5.97 -4.76
CA PHE A 214 -9.24 6.46 -5.22
C PHE A 214 -10.39 5.93 -4.35
N GLY A 215 -10.41 4.63 -4.04
CA GLY A 215 -11.50 3.98 -3.29
C GLY A 215 -11.24 3.77 -1.81
N THR A 216 -9.98 3.75 -1.41
CA THR A 216 -9.52 3.41 -0.05
C THR A 216 -8.32 4.25 0.34
N THR A 217 -8.09 4.35 1.66
CA THR A 217 -6.86 4.92 2.22
C THR A 217 -6.18 3.86 3.10
N GLY A 218 -4.95 3.50 2.73
CA GLY A 218 -4.11 2.57 3.49
C GLY A 218 -3.28 3.31 4.54
N ILE A 219 -3.13 2.69 5.71
CA ILE A 219 -2.38 3.27 6.84
C ILE A 219 -1.39 2.24 7.37
N SER A 220 -0.16 2.67 7.65
CA SER A 220 0.83 1.87 8.38
C SER A 220 1.58 2.77 9.36
N ILE A 221 1.58 2.39 10.64
CA ILE A 221 2.18 3.15 11.74
C ILE A 221 3.39 2.38 12.25
N TYR A 222 4.56 3.02 12.24
CA TYR A 222 5.81 2.45 12.70
C TYR A 222 6.42 3.30 13.82
N GLU A 223 7.12 2.66 14.74
CA GLU A 223 7.98 3.24 15.75
C GLU A 223 8.98 2.19 16.23
N GLU A 224 10.21 2.57 16.57
CA GLU A 224 11.27 1.64 16.98
C GLU A 224 11.48 0.45 16.02
N GLN A 225 11.41 0.73 14.72
CA GLN A 225 11.45 -0.26 13.62
C GLN A 225 10.25 -1.23 13.60
N LYS A 226 9.32 -1.17 14.54
CA LYS A 226 8.18 -2.07 14.70
C LYS A 226 6.95 -1.53 14.00
N LEU A 227 6.22 -2.37 13.28
CA LEU A 227 4.89 -2.04 12.79
C LEU A 227 3.92 -2.06 13.97
N LEU A 228 3.48 -0.90 14.44
CA LEU A 228 2.54 -0.81 15.55
C LEU A 228 1.12 -1.17 15.14
N HIS A 229 0.71 -0.69 13.97
CA HIS A 229 -0.65 -0.89 13.44
C HIS A 229 -0.72 -0.67 11.94
N THR A 230 -1.67 -1.31 11.30
CA THR A 230 -2.01 -1.08 9.90
C THR A 230 -3.51 -1.25 9.67
N ALA A 231 -4.08 -0.45 8.78
CA ALA A 231 -5.51 -0.49 8.46
C ALA A 231 -5.77 -0.03 7.03
N ILE A 232 -6.95 -0.37 6.49
CA ILE A 232 -7.48 0.17 5.25
C ILE A 232 -8.84 0.81 5.53
N LEU A 233 -8.92 2.12 5.37
CA LEU A 233 -10.15 2.88 5.45
C LEU A 233 -10.91 2.79 4.12
N PRO A 234 -12.23 2.54 4.12
CA PRO A 234 -13.05 2.42 2.91
C PRO A 234 -13.46 3.79 2.34
N VAL A 235 -12.53 4.75 2.38
CA VAL A 235 -12.67 6.13 1.88
C VAL A 235 -11.39 6.54 1.17
N GLY A 236 -11.51 7.34 0.11
CA GLY A 236 -10.37 7.82 -0.68
C GLY A 236 -10.72 9.01 -1.55
N ALA A 237 -9.85 9.37 -2.48
CA ALA A 237 -10.01 10.54 -3.36
C ALA A 237 -11.26 10.50 -4.25
N GLY A 238 -11.82 9.31 -4.52
CA GLY A 238 -13.10 9.17 -5.24
C GLY A 238 -14.29 9.67 -4.44
N ASN A 239 -14.22 9.68 -3.11
CA ASN A 239 -15.25 10.30 -2.28
C ASN A 239 -15.27 11.82 -2.48
N VAL A 240 -14.08 12.45 -2.60
CA VAL A 240 -13.96 13.88 -2.96
C VAL A 240 -14.65 14.17 -4.30
N THR A 241 -14.40 13.32 -5.31
CA THR A 241 -15.05 13.44 -6.63
C THR A 241 -16.56 13.37 -6.55
N ASN A 242 -17.08 12.42 -5.75
CA ASN A 242 -18.53 12.27 -5.56
C ASN A 242 -19.14 13.50 -4.85
N ASP A 243 -18.45 14.05 -3.85
CA ASP A 243 -18.93 15.26 -3.16
C ASP A 243 -18.95 16.48 -4.08
N ILE A 244 -17.94 16.62 -4.94
CA ILE A 244 -17.92 17.66 -5.98
C ILE A 244 -19.11 17.47 -6.95
N ALA A 245 -19.33 16.25 -7.42
CA ALA A 245 -20.44 15.93 -8.33
C ALA A 245 -21.80 16.29 -7.72
N LEU A 246 -22.01 15.95 -6.44
CA LEU A 246 -23.22 16.24 -5.69
C LEU A 246 -23.37 17.75 -5.40
N GLY A 247 -22.29 18.37 -4.89
CA GLY A 247 -22.30 19.79 -4.50
C GLY A 247 -22.50 20.74 -5.67
N LEU A 248 -21.94 20.41 -6.82
CA LEU A 248 -22.03 21.21 -8.05
C LEU A 248 -23.14 20.72 -9.01
N LYS A 249 -23.77 19.57 -8.73
CA LYS A 249 -24.81 18.94 -9.57
C LYS A 249 -24.32 18.68 -11.01
N ILE A 250 -23.13 18.11 -11.13
CA ILE A 250 -22.46 17.79 -12.40
C ILE A 250 -22.16 16.28 -12.50
N PRO A 251 -21.89 15.76 -13.70
CA PRO A 251 -21.46 14.36 -13.87
C PRO A 251 -20.18 14.06 -13.11
N VAL A 252 -20.04 12.82 -12.61
CA VAL A 252 -18.86 12.36 -11.86
C VAL A 252 -17.57 12.53 -12.68
N ALA A 253 -17.62 12.27 -13.99
CA ALA A 253 -16.47 12.45 -14.88
C ALA A 253 -16.01 13.92 -14.95
N GLU A 254 -16.95 14.87 -15.00
CA GLU A 254 -16.64 16.31 -14.98
C GLU A 254 -16.11 16.73 -13.61
N ALA A 255 -16.69 16.20 -12.53
CA ALA A 255 -16.20 16.43 -11.16
C ALA A 255 -14.75 15.95 -10.97
N GLU A 256 -14.40 14.80 -11.55
CA GLU A 256 -13.01 14.30 -11.54
C GLU A 256 -12.08 15.24 -12.30
N ASN A 257 -12.47 15.68 -13.50
CA ASN A 257 -11.70 16.65 -14.29
C ASN A 257 -11.48 17.95 -13.53
N LEU A 258 -12.53 18.46 -12.86
CA LEU A 258 -12.43 19.69 -12.04
C LEU A 258 -11.47 19.49 -10.86
N LYS A 259 -11.58 18.37 -10.16
CA LYS A 259 -10.68 18.04 -9.05
C LYS A 259 -9.23 18.01 -9.50
N LEU A 260 -8.94 17.35 -10.63
CA LEU A 260 -7.58 17.20 -11.15
C LEU A 260 -7.00 18.51 -11.69
N SER A 261 -7.83 19.35 -12.33
CA SER A 261 -7.37 20.56 -13.01
C SER A 261 -7.34 21.80 -12.10
N PHE A 262 -8.27 21.91 -11.15
CA PHE A 262 -8.49 23.12 -10.36
C PHE A 262 -8.57 22.87 -8.85
N GLY A 263 -8.52 21.60 -8.42
CA GLY A 263 -8.64 21.22 -7.03
C GLY A 263 -7.51 21.77 -6.15
N TYR A 264 -7.86 22.13 -4.93
CA TYR A 264 -6.92 22.55 -3.90
C TYR A 264 -7.45 22.14 -2.52
N ALA A 265 -6.56 21.68 -1.64
CA ALA A 265 -6.95 21.13 -0.34
C ALA A 265 -7.25 22.19 0.74
N LEU A 266 -6.95 23.45 0.50
CA LEU A 266 -7.13 24.56 1.46
C LEU A 266 -7.89 25.71 0.81
N ALA A 267 -9.17 25.84 1.10
CA ALA A 267 -10.05 26.86 0.49
C ALA A 267 -9.60 28.29 0.76
N LYS A 268 -8.97 28.55 1.91
CA LYS A 268 -8.49 29.88 2.29
C LYS A 268 -7.38 30.41 1.39
N GLU A 269 -6.63 29.51 0.73
CA GLU A 269 -5.56 29.87 -0.20
C GLU A 269 -6.10 30.33 -1.57
N ILE A 270 -7.38 30.07 -1.86
CA ILE A 270 -8.01 30.41 -3.15
C ILE A 270 -8.66 31.80 -3.08
N PRO A 271 -8.34 32.72 -4.03
CA PRO A 271 -8.98 34.00 -4.11
C PRO A 271 -10.51 33.89 -4.27
N SER A 272 -11.29 34.70 -3.54
CA SER A 272 -12.76 34.61 -3.53
C SER A 272 -13.44 34.94 -4.88
N LYS A 273 -12.74 35.65 -5.78
CA LYS A 273 -13.25 36.04 -7.10
C LYS A 273 -12.86 35.04 -8.21
N GLU A 274 -12.08 34.04 -7.93
CA GLU A 274 -11.63 33.04 -8.92
C GLU A 274 -12.78 32.09 -9.25
N GLY A 275 -13.15 32.01 -10.54
CA GLY A 275 -14.18 31.12 -11.05
C GLY A 275 -13.62 30.11 -12.04
N VAL A 276 -14.29 28.98 -12.15
CA VAL A 276 -14.00 27.92 -13.12
C VAL A 276 -15.25 27.62 -13.93
N GLU A 277 -15.09 27.53 -15.24
CA GLU A 277 -16.17 27.17 -16.15
C GLU A 277 -16.41 25.65 -16.10
N VAL A 278 -17.65 25.26 -15.86
CA VAL A 278 -18.07 23.85 -15.78
C VAL A 278 -19.22 23.58 -16.74
N LYS A 279 -19.32 22.36 -17.27
CA LYS A 279 -20.47 21.94 -18.06
C LYS A 279 -21.53 21.36 -17.12
N ALA A 280 -22.71 21.98 -17.08
CA ALA A 280 -23.85 21.48 -16.30
C ALA A 280 -24.36 20.13 -16.85
N ALA A 281 -24.88 19.27 -15.95
CA ALA A 281 -25.18 17.88 -16.27
C ALA A 281 -26.26 17.62 -17.31
N ALA A 282 -27.23 18.54 -17.46
CA ALA A 282 -28.47 18.22 -18.14
C ALA A 282 -28.56 18.72 -19.60
N ASP A 283 -27.92 19.81 -19.94
CA ASP A 283 -28.13 20.49 -21.23
C ASP A 283 -26.84 20.99 -21.90
N GLY A 284 -25.69 20.70 -21.30
CA GLY A 284 -24.40 21.16 -21.81
C GLY A 284 -24.16 22.67 -21.62
N THR A 285 -25.01 23.34 -20.85
CA THR A 285 -24.84 24.77 -20.54
C THR A 285 -23.58 24.94 -19.68
N LYS A 286 -22.86 26.02 -19.95
CA LYS A 286 -21.69 26.41 -19.19
C LYS A 286 -22.12 27.20 -17.97
N ALA A 287 -21.69 26.77 -16.80
CA ALA A 287 -21.88 27.51 -15.55
C ALA A 287 -20.51 27.93 -14.99
N ASN A 288 -20.45 29.06 -14.34
CA ASN A 288 -19.25 29.52 -13.64
C ASN A 288 -19.38 29.18 -12.15
N VAL A 289 -18.47 28.37 -11.64
CA VAL A 289 -18.42 27.90 -10.23
C VAL A 289 -17.26 28.56 -9.53
N SER A 290 -17.46 29.04 -8.30
CA SER A 290 -16.35 29.52 -7.46
C SER A 290 -15.30 28.42 -7.21
N ARG A 291 -14.05 28.70 -7.58
CA ARG A 291 -12.94 27.77 -7.28
C ARG A 291 -12.73 27.59 -5.78
N ARG A 292 -13.01 28.66 -4.99
CA ARG A 292 -12.98 28.56 -3.52
C ARG A 292 -14.04 27.57 -3.01
N PHE A 293 -15.25 27.59 -3.54
CA PHE A 293 -16.30 26.65 -3.16
C PHE A 293 -15.94 25.21 -3.54
N LEU A 294 -15.32 25.00 -4.72
CA LEU A 294 -14.74 23.70 -5.08
C LEU A 294 -13.71 23.24 -4.05
N ALA A 295 -12.80 24.14 -3.65
CA ALA A 295 -11.78 23.83 -2.64
C ALA A 295 -12.39 23.57 -1.24
N GLU A 296 -13.48 24.25 -0.86
CA GLU A 296 -14.21 23.99 0.39
C GLU A 296 -14.77 22.55 0.43
N ILE A 297 -15.38 22.09 -0.65
CA ILE A 297 -15.87 20.70 -0.76
C ILE A 297 -14.72 19.70 -0.60
N ILE A 298 -13.59 19.96 -1.27
CA ILE A 298 -12.40 19.11 -1.23
C ILE A 298 -11.80 19.08 0.19
N GLU A 299 -11.62 20.26 0.80
CA GLU A 299 -11.03 20.42 2.14
C GLU A 299 -11.82 19.62 3.19
N VAL A 300 -13.15 19.76 3.18
CA VAL A 300 -14.03 19.06 4.15
C VAL A 300 -13.86 17.55 4.04
N ARG A 301 -13.90 16.99 2.83
CA ARG A 301 -13.75 15.54 2.66
C ARG A 301 -12.36 15.03 3.04
N LEU A 302 -11.30 15.76 2.70
CA LEU A 302 -9.95 15.38 3.08
C LEU A 302 -9.74 15.48 4.60
N ALA A 303 -10.32 16.50 5.25
CA ALA A 303 -10.29 16.62 6.71
C ALA A 303 -10.94 15.41 7.38
N GLU A 304 -12.08 14.92 6.87
CA GLU A 304 -12.71 13.68 7.37
C GLU A 304 -11.80 12.46 7.18
N ILE A 305 -11.09 12.35 6.06
CA ILE A 305 -10.11 11.26 5.87
C ILE A 305 -9.02 11.34 6.93
N PHE A 306 -8.46 12.53 7.20
CA PHE A 306 -7.45 12.70 8.22
C PHE A 306 -7.99 12.51 9.64
N GLU A 307 -9.26 12.82 9.90
CA GLU A 307 -9.91 12.49 11.17
C GLU A 307 -9.95 10.97 11.40
N LEU A 308 -10.34 10.19 10.38
CA LEU A 308 -10.31 8.72 10.45
C LEU A 308 -8.88 8.19 10.66
N VAL A 309 -7.87 8.81 10.04
CA VAL A 309 -6.46 8.48 10.31
C VAL A 309 -6.10 8.76 11.76
N ASN A 310 -6.55 9.90 12.32
CA ASN A 310 -6.34 10.23 13.73
C ASN A 310 -6.98 9.22 14.68
N GLU A 311 -8.12 8.64 14.32
CA GLU A 311 -8.73 7.57 15.11
C GLU A 311 -7.83 6.32 15.15
N GLU A 312 -7.21 5.93 14.03
CA GLU A 312 -6.25 4.83 14.00
C GLU A 312 -4.98 5.14 14.82
N LEU A 313 -4.49 6.39 14.76
CA LEU A 313 -3.37 6.86 15.59
C LEU A 313 -3.70 6.83 17.09
N LYS A 314 -4.93 7.19 17.47
CA LYS A 314 -5.41 7.11 18.87
C LYS A 314 -5.45 5.66 19.37
N ARG A 315 -5.81 4.68 18.55
CA ARG A 315 -5.83 3.25 18.93
C ARG A 315 -4.47 2.75 19.41
N VAL A 316 -3.39 3.29 18.86
CA VAL A 316 -2.02 2.98 19.26
C VAL A 316 -1.39 4.07 20.15
N GLN A 317 -2.18 5.05 20.59
CA GLN A 317 -1.75 6.16 21.47
C GLN A 317 -0.61 7.00 20.87
N ARG A 318 -0.66 7.25 19.56
CA ARG A 318 0.37 8.00 18.82
C ARG A 318 -0.17 9.24 18.09
N ALA A 319 -1.41 9.65 18.34
CA ALA A 319 -1.97 10.87 17.78
C ALA A 319 -1.14 12.09 18.19
N GLY A 320 -0.60 12.82 17.19
CA GLY A 320 0.25 13.99 17.40
C GLY A 320 1.63 13.69 18.01
N GLN A 321 2.07 12.43 18.07
CA GLN A 321 3.26 12.01 18.81
C GLN A 321 4.32 11.27 17.97
N LEU A 322 4.24 11.32 16.65
CA LEU A 322 5.22 10.70 15.77
C LEU A 322 6.24 11.74 15.26
N PRO A 323 7.51 11.71 15.72
CA PRO A 323 8.49 12.72 15.34
C PRO A 323 8.84 12.76 13.86
N ALA A 324 8.85 11.62 13.17
CA ALA A 324 9.06 11.59 11.72
C ALA A 324 7.78 11.92 10.93
N GLY A 325 6.63 12.13 11.60
CA GLY A 325 5.42 12.69 11.06
C GLY A 325 4.61 11.75 10.17
N ALA A 326 3.92 12.33 9.20
CA ALA A 326 3.08 11.66 8.23
C ALA A 326 3.73 11.69 6.84
N VAL A 327 3.77 10.54 6.17
CA VAL A 327 4.21 10.38 4.78
C VAL A 327 2.99 10.07 3.94
N LEU A 328 2.68 10.94 2.96
CA LEU A 328 1.50 10.81 2.10
C LEU A 328 1.89 10.15 0.78
N ALA A 329 1.14 9.13 0.36
CA ALA A 329 1.33 8.40 -0.88
C ALA A 329 -0.01 8.23 -1.62
N GLY A 330 0.03 7.61 -2.79
CA GLY A 330 -1.13 7.37 -3.64
C GLY A 330 -1.54 8.57 -4.49
N GLY A 331 -2.45 8.34 -5.42
CA GLY A 331 -2.92 9.41 -6.34
C GLY A 331 -3.58 10.59 -5.65
N GLY A 332 -4.23 10.37 -4.49
CA GLY A 332 -4.83 11.44 -3.69
C GLY A 332 -3.80 12.40 -3.09
N ALA A 333 -2.58 11.95 -2.85
CA ALA A 333 -1.49 12.77 -2.32
C ALA A 333 -0.99 13.84 -3.33
N LYS A 334 -1.35 13.71 -4.59
CA LYS A 334 -1.00 14.68 -5.66
C LYS A 334 -1.81 15.98 -5.58
N LEU A 335 -2.86 16.04 -4.75
CA LEU A 335 -3.70 17.22 -4.67
C LEU A 335 -2.93 18.39 -4.03
N PRO A 336 -2.86 19.55 -4.71
CA PRO A 336 -2.17 20.73 -4.16
C PRO A 336 -2.72 21.15 -2.79
N GLY A 337 -1.83 21.49 -1.85
CA GLY A 337 -2.18 21.91 -0.49
C GLY A 337 -2.48 20.77 0.49
N ILE A 338 -2.42 19.50 0.06
CA ILE A 338 -2.76 18.34 0.94
C ILE A 338 -1.77 18.16 2.08
N VAL A 339 -0.49 18.50 1.88
CA VAL A 339 0.55 18.40 2.91
C VAL A 339 0.26 19.36 4.05
N GLU A 340 -0.10 20.60 3.74
CA GLU A 340 -0.45 21.64 4.72
C GLU A 340 -1.73 21.28 5.47
N LEU A 341 -2.71 20.72 4.75
CA LEU A 341 -3.94 20.21 5.35
C LEU A 341 -3.63 19.05 6.32
N ALA A 342 -2.81 18.09 5.90
CA ALA A 342 -2.38 16.97 6.75
C ALA A 342 -1.68 17.44 8.04
N LYS A 343 -0.76 18.41 7.93
CA LYS A 343 -0.11 19.03 9.10
C LYS A 343 -1.10 19.64 10.08
N ARG A 344 -2.10 20.35 9.55
CA ARG A 344 -3.15 20.99 10.35
C ARG A 344 -4.01 19.97 11.09
N GLU A 345 -4.49 18.95 10.38
CA GLU A 345 -5.46 17.97 10.91
C GLU A 345 -4.80 16.92 11.82
N LEU A 346 -3.62 16.44 11.43
CA LEU A 346 -2.90 15.39 12.19
C LEU A 346 -2.05 15.96 13.34
N LYS A 347 -1.73 17.26 13.29
CA LYS A 347 -0.78 17.91 14.21
C LYS A 347 0.59 17.22 14.20
N LEU A 348 1.00 16.74 13.04
CA LEU A 348 2.26 16.09 12.76
C LEU A 348 2.97 16.82 11.61
N PRO A 349 4.30 16.82 11.54
CA PRO A 349 4.98 17.11 10.29
C PRO A 349 4.44 16.22 9.18
N ALA A 350 4.32 16.73 7.96
CA ALA A 350 3.84 15.91 6.83
C ALA A 350 4.66 16.20 5.57
N GLN A 351 4.82 15.17 4.74
CA GLN A 351 5.51 15.25 3.46
C GLN A 351 4.96 14.24 2.46
N ILE A 352 5.22 14.44 1.17
CA ILE A 352 4.94 13.43 0.15
C ILE A 352 6.00 12.33 0.24
N GLY A 353 5.56 11.08 0.18
CA GLY A 353 6.41 9.91 0.11
C GLY A 353 6.93 9.70 -1.31
N LEU A 354 8.24 9.76 -1.47
CA LEU A 354 8.92 9.48 -2.72
C LEU A 354 9.72 8.20 -2.58
N VAL A 355 9.69 7.38 -3.61
CA VAL A 355 10.52 6.18 -3.66
C VAL A 355 11.99 6.61 -3.73
N SER A 356 12.83 6.01 -2.88
CA SER A 356 14.25 6.36 -2.86
C SER A 356 14.91 6.12 -4.22
N SER A 357 15.60 7.14 -4.76
CA SER A 357 16.42 7.02 -5.97
C SER A 357 17.51 5.96 -5.85
N ASP A 358 17.87 5.57 -4.62
CA ASP A 358 18.82 4.49 -4.38
C ASP A 358 18.22 3.09 -4.49
N ALA A 359 16.91 2.96 -4.50
CA ALA A 359 16.23 1.66 -4.55
C ALA A 359 16.30 1.03 -5.96
N PHE A 360 16.33 1.86 -7.01
CA PHE A 360 16.25 1.42 -8.39
C PHE A 360 17.20 2.19 -9.30
N GLU A 361 17.60 1.55 -10.39
CA GLU A 361 18.02 2.21 -11.61
C GLU A 361 16.83 2.37 -12.56
N THR A 362 16.90 3.33 -13.48
CA THR A 362 15.83 3.61 -14.44
C THR A 362 16.31 3.39 -15.87
N ALA A 363 15.48 2.85 -16.73
CA ALA A 363 15.84 2.59 -18.12
C ALA A 363 15.99 3.90 -18.93
N ASP A 364 15.23 4.94 -18.57
CA ASP A 364 15.29 6.27 -19.20
C ASP A 364 14.83 7.36 -18.23
N GLN A 365 14.90 8.63 -18.68
CA GLN A 365 14.51 9.79 -17.87
C GLN A 365 13.01 9.90 -17.63
N GLU A 366 12.16 9.40 -18.54
CA GLU A 366 10.70 9.42 -18.36
C GLU A 366 10.28 8.49 -17.22
N ILE A 367 10.85 7.30 -17.18
CA ILE A 367 10.65 6.35 -16.07
C ILE A 367 11.19 6.96 -14.77
N GLY A 368 12.36 7.64 -14.82
CA GLY A 368 12.92 8.34 -13.67
C GLY A 368 11.95 9.35 -13.06
N ALA A 369 11.31 10.18 -13.86
CA ALA A 369 10.30 11.13 -13.41
C ALA A 369 9.04 10.43 -12.84
N ARG A 370 8.64 9.29 -13.41
CA ARG A 370 7.47 8.52 -12.92
C ARG A 370 7.73 7.77 -11.61
N ILE A 371 8.98 7.41 -11.31
CA ILE A 371 9.31 6.79 -10.00
C ILE A 371 9.02 7.75 -8.84
N GLU A 372 9.17 9.05 -9.06
CA GLU A 372 8.87 10.08 -8.06
C GLU A 372 7.37 10.40 -7.95
N ASP A 373 6.52 9.84 -8.81
CA ASP A 373 5.06 10.02 -8.70
C ASP A 373 4.50 9.13 -7.58
N PRO A 374 3.89 9.71 -6.52
CA PRO A 374 3.37 8.95 -5.38
C PRO A 374 2.28 7.95 -5.75
N GLU A 375 1.75 8.02 -6.95
CA GLU A 375 0.75 7.09 -7.48
C GLU A 375 1.31 5.68 -7.71
N TYR A 376 2.62 5.53 -8.00
CA TYR A 376 3.26 4.24 -8.25
C TYR A 376 3.89 3.59 -7.01
N VAL A 377 3.78 4.21 -5.84
CA VAL A 377 4.42 3.76 -4.60
C VAL A 377 4.07 2.31 -4.27
N VAL A 378 2.80 1.92 -4.37
CA VAL A 378 2.37 0.54 -4.10
C VAL A 378 2.97 -0.42 -5.13
N ALA A 379 2.90 -0.13 -6.43
CA ALA A 379 3.42 -1.01 -7.48
C ALA A 379 4.94 -1.20 -7.37
N LEU A 380 5.69 -0.12 -7.09
CA LEU A 380 7.13 -0.19 -6.84
C LEU A 380 7.47 -0.96 -5.57
N GLY A 381 6.68 -0.75 -4.49
CA GLY A 381 6.83 -1.50 -3.25
C GLY A 381 6.60 -3.00 -3.40
N LEU A 382 5.59 -3.40 -4.18
CA LEU A 382 5.33 -4.79 -4.53
C LEU A 382 6.53 -5.41 -5.27
N ALA A 383 7.12 -4.68 -6.21
CA ALA A 383 8.29 -5.14 -6.93
C ALA A 383 9.51 -5.30 -6.01
N LEU A 384 9.73 -4.37 -5.05
CA LEU A 384 10.78 -4.51 -4.03
C LEU A 384 10.56 -5.74 -3.15
N CYS A 385 9.34 -5.98 -2.68
CA CYS A 385 9.01 -7.17 -1.91
C CYS A 385 9.31 -8.46 -2.70
N GLY A 386 8.97 -8.50 -3.99
CA GLY A 386 9.26 -9.64 -4.84
C GLY A 386 10.75 -9.87 -5.08
N GLN A 387 11.56 -8.83 -5.06
CA GLN A 387 13.01 -8.96 -5.15
C GLN A 387 13.63 -9.48 -3.85
N ASP A 388 13.12 -9.03 -2.72
CA ASP A 388 13.55 -9.52 -1.42
C ASP A 388 13.25 -11.03 -1.30
N ASP A 389 12.12 -11.51 -1.85
CA ASP A 389 11.75 -12.93 -1.92
C ASP A 389 12.74 -13.76 -2.76
N GLY A 390 13.11 -13.28 -3.94
CA GLY A 390 14.05 -13.95 -4.83
C GLY A 390 15.46 -14.10 -4.27
N LYS A 391 15.93 -13.17 -3.42
CA LYS A 391 17.28 -13.21 -2.82
C LYS A 391 17.44 -14.28 -1.75
N LYS A 392 16.37 -14.72 -1.11
CA LYS A 392 16.40 -15.72 -0.01
C LYS A 392 16.22 -17.16 -0.49
N GLY A 393 16.27 -17.41 -1.81
CA GLY A 393 16.23 -18.75 -2.40
C GLY A 393 14.83 -19.33 -2.37
N GLY A 394 14.03 -19.01 -3.39
CA GLY A 394 12.72 -19.61 -3.61
C GLY A 394 12.77 -21.11 -3.56
N LEU A 395 11.92 -21.71 -2.74
CA LEU A 395 11.33 -23.05 -2.88
C LEU A 395 10.64 -23.54 -1.60
N SER A 396 10.30 -22.68 -0.65
CA SER A 396 9.31 -23.07 0.36
C SER A 396 8.38 -21.89 0.65
N ALA A 397 7.14 -22.06 0.24
CA ALA A 397 6.04 -21.25 0.74
C ALA A 397 5.99 -21.49 2.24
N PRO A 398 6.46 -20.75 3.07
CA PRO A 398 6.04 -19.66 3.91
C PRO A 398 7.10 -18.58 4.18
N GLY A 399 8.21 -18.57 3.41
CA GLY A 399 9.27 -17.57 3.54
C GLY A 399 8.82 -16.13 3.28
N PHE A 400 7.73 -15.96 2.56
CA PHE A 400 7.07 -14.70 2.26
C PHE A 400 6.63 -13.89 3.50
N LEU A 401 6.40 -14.57 4.62
CA LEU A 401 5.97 -13.95 5.88
C LEU A 401 7.09 -13.23 6.65
N ARG A 402 8.36 -13.46 6.28
CA ARG A 402 9.53 -12.91 6.97
C ARG A 402 9.97 -11.52 6.50
N TYR A 403 9.38 -10.97 5.43
CA TYR A 403 9.88 -9.77 4.76
C TYR A 403 9.53 -8.46 5.42
N PHE A 404 8.66 -8.49 6.37
CA PHE A 404 8.29 -7.31 7.13
C PHE A 404 8.95 -7.30 8.51
N LEU A 405 10.04 -8.04 8.67
CA LEU A 405 10.93 -7.83 9.80
C LEU A 405 11.58 -6.44 9.71
N PRO A 406 11.76 -5.77 10.83
CA PRO A 406 12.29 -4.42 10.91
C PRO A 406 13.65 -4.27 10.26
#